data_e0d962eb4420c6f600946ee30ff4a97c
#
_entry.id   e0d962eb4420c6f600946ee30ff4a97c
#
_cell.length_a   1.000
_cell.length_b   1.000
_cell.length_c   1.000
_cell.angle_alpha   90.00
_cell.angle_beta   90.00
_cell.angle_gamma   90.00
#
_symmetry.space_group_name_H-M   'P 1'
#
loop_
_entity.id
_entity.type
_entity.pdbx_description
1 polymer ?
#
loop_
_entity_poly.entity_id
_entity_poly.type
_entity_poly.pdbx_seq_one_letter_code
_entity_poly.pdbx_strand_id
1 'polypeptide(L)'
;MSVVCSASNISFSYTPKRKILQNISFSTKDGEIIGILGKNGSGKSTLLNIVAGLSKHYEGDIFLEDKNIKDVSLQERAQRISYVQQTKLYIPKYYSVEDFVIEGRRPFSRLGFYRKDDYTLLDEVLSFCDLNDFRQKLLCEMSGGETQRAILARAIIKNAGLYLFDEPCSAMDIKYQKDFFQIAQKVKERVPCSILVTIHDINLAIKNCDRILLFHDGRILYDGAAKEISARDLTKAFETAVSNECDSKPHFYY
;
A
#
# COMPACT_ATOMS: atom_id res chain seq x y z
N MET A 1 -14.45 13.71 6.11
CA MET A 1 -13.63 12.63 5.47
C MET A 1 -14.51 11.39 5.41
N SER A 2 -14.72 10.87 4.21
CA SER A 2 -15.51 9.66 4.01
C SER A 2 -14.68 8.40 4.33
N VAL A 3 -15.35 7.32 4.71
CA VAL A 3 -14.70 6.01 4.89
C VAL A 3 -14.50 5.39 3.51
N VAL A 4 -13.24 5.02 3.19
CA VAL A 4 -12.87 4.40 1.93
C VAL A 4 -12.96 2.87 2.03
N CYS A 5 -12.45 2.32 3.13
CA CYS A 5 -12.49 0.89 3.40
C CYS A 5 -12.71 0.66 4.89
N SER A 6 -13.49 -0.36 5.23
CA SER A 6 -13.60 -0.84 6.61
C SER A 6 -13.55 -2.35 6.66
N ALA A 7 -12.90 -2.87 7.70
CA ALA A 7 -12.81 -4.28 8.01
C ALA A 7 -13.38 -4.52 9.41
N SER A 8 -14.21 -5.54 9.56
CA SER A 8 -14.87 -5.88 10.82
C SER A 8 -14.67 -7.35 11.14
N ASN A 9 -14.04 -7.63 12.29
CA ASN A 9 -13.86 -8.97 12.86
C ASN A 9 -13.17 -9.97 11.91
N ILE A 10 -12.19 -9.51 11.12
CA ILE A 10 -11.49 -10.35 10.18
C ILE A 10 -10.64 -11.39 10.92
N SER A 11 -10.94 -12.66 10.66
CA SER A 11 -10.11 -13.80 11.12
C SER A 11 -9.76 -14.68 9.92
N PHE A 12 -8.52 -15.18 9.91
CA PHE A 12 -8.01 -15.97 8.79
C PHE A 12 -6.98 -17.00 9.23
N SER A 13 -7.03 -18.16 8.57
CA SER A 13 -6.08 -19.26 8.74
C SER A 13 -5.78 -19.92 7.40
N TYR A 14 -4.50 -20.15 7.07
CA TYR A 14 -4.13 -20.98 5.92
C TYR A 14 -4.39 -22.47 6.17
N THR A 15 -4.27 -22.87 7.43
CA THR A 15 -4.55 -24.24 7.89
C THR A 15 -5.35 -24.18 9.19
N PRO A 16 -6.15 -25.19 9.53
CA PRO A 16 -6.96 -25.18 10.76
C PRO A 16 -6.14 -25.02 12.05
N LYS A 17 -4.84 -25.36 12.01
CA LYS A 17 -3.96 -25.36 13.18
C LYS A 17 -3.36 -23.99 13.54
N ARG A 18 -3.33 -23.02 12.60
CA ARG A 18 -2.63 -21.75 12.82
C ARG A 18 -3.48 -20.57 12.35
N LYS A 19 -4.01 -19.80 13.30
CA LYS A 19 -4.65 -18.51 13.03
C LYS A 19 -3.58 -17.48 12.68
N ILE A 20 -3.72 -16.84 11.51
CA ILE A 20 -2.82 -15.78 11.03
C ILE A 20 -3.38 -14.42 11.39
N LEU A 21 -4.70 -14.23 11.25
CA LEU A 21 -5.40 -13.03 11.67
C LEU A 21 -6.48 -13.42 12.67
N GLN A 22 -6.64 -12.61 13.72
CA GLN A 22 -7.56 -12.87 14.82
C GLN A 22 -8.33 -11.59 15.16
N ASN A 23 -9.59 -11.53 14.71
CA ASN A 23 -10.53 -10.47 15.05
C ASN A 23 -9.99 -9.05 14.72
N ILE A 24 -9.48 -8.87 13.51
CA ILE A 24 -8.97 -7.59 13.02
C ILE A 24 -10.12 -6.69 12.62
N SER A 25 -10.17 -5.49 13.19
CA SER A 25 -11.15 -4.46 12.83
C SER A 25 -10.44 -3.10 12.70
N PHE A 26 -10.67 -2.40 11.59
CA PHE A 26 -10.18 -1.04 11.34
C PHE A 26 -11.00 -0.39 10.23
N SER A 27 -10.85 0.92 10.08
CA SER A 27 -11.40 1.66 8.94
C SER A 27 -10.35 2.62 8.39
N THR A 28 -10.45 2.99 7.11
CA THR A 28 -9.59 3.98 6.46
C THR A 28 -10.41 5.16 5.99
N LYS A 29 -9.80 6.33 5.95
CA LYS A 29 -10.46 7.58 5.55
C LYS A 29 -9.75 8.22 4.36
N ASP A 30 -10.49 9.03 3.63
CA ASP A 30 -9.91 9.86 2.57
C ASP A 30 -8.76 10.73 3.10
N GLY A 31 -7.68 10.80 2.32
CA GLY A 31 -6.51 11.60 2.63
C GLY A 31 -5.63 11.02 3.75
N GLU A 32 -5.75 9.72 4.06
CA GLU A 32 -5.00 9.05 5.13
C GLU A 32 -3.94 8.09 4.58
N ILE A 33 -2.70 8.20 5.07
CA ILE A 33 -1.64 7.20 4.89
C ILE A 33 -1.53 6.40 6.17
N ILE A 34 -1.82 5.10 6.11
CA ILE A 34 -1.79 4.19 7.24
C ILE A 34 -0.59 3.25 7.10
N GLY A 35 0.35 3.33 8.04
CA GLY A 35 1.46 2.38 8.15
C GLY A 35 1.05 1.12 8.90
N ILE A 36 1.29 -0.05 8.30
CA ILE A 36 1.09 -1.34 8.97
C ILE A 36 2.45 -1.85 9.42
N LEU A 37 2.69 -1.82 10.73
CA LEU A 37 3.91 -2.26 11.38
C LEU A 37 3.74 -3.62 12.07
N GLY A 38 4.83 -4.33 12.28
CA GLY A 38 4.87 -5.60 13.02
C GLY A 38 5.94 -6.55 12.48
N LYS A 39 6.26 -7.58 13.25
CA LYS A 39 7.24 -8.61 12.87
C LYS A 39 6.91 -9.31 11.55
N ASN A 40 7.92 -9.93 10.94
CA ASN A 40 7.70 -10.82 9.81
C ASN A 40 6.79 -11.98 10.23
N GLY A 41 5.81 -12.30 9.37
CA GLY A 41 4.82 -13.35 9.66
C GLY A 41 3.69 -12.94 10.62
N SER A 42 3.58 -11.66 11.03
CA SER A 42 2.48 -11.17 11.88
C SER A 42 1.12 -11.06 11.17
N GLY A 43 1.07 -11.27 9.85
CA GLY A 43 -0.18 -11.25 9.07
C GLY A 43 -0.41 -10.02 8.19
N LYS A 44 0.54 -9.08 8.09
CA LYS A 44 0.40 -7.82 7.34
C LYS A 44 0.03 -8.03 5.87
N SER A 45 0.84 -8.80 5.13
CA SER A 45 0.57 -9.13 3.72
C SER A 45 -0.71 -9.95 3.54
N THR A 46 -1.03 -10.82 4.52
CA THR A 46 -2.29 -11.58 4.53
C THR A 46 -3.49 -10.64 4.64
N LEU A 47 -3.41 -9.63 5.51
CA LEU A 47 -4.45 -8.61 5.61
C LEU A 47 -4.62 -7.86 4.29
N LEU A 48 -3.51 -7.37 3.69
CA LEU A 48 -3.59 -6.67 2.40
C LEU A 48 -4.20 -7.55 1.30
N ASN A 49 -3.85 -8.83 1.24
CA ASN A 49 -4.45 -9.79 0.29
C ASN A 49 -5.97 -9.94 0.49
N ILE A 50 -6.43 -9.97 1.74
CA ILE A 50 -7.86 -10.06 2.06
C ILE A 50 -8.57 -8.75 1.69
N VAL A 51 -8.00 -7.60 2.04
CA VAL A 51 -8.53 -6.26 1.68
C VAL A 51 -8.55 -6.06 0.16
N ALA A 52 -7.56 -6.58 -0.57
CA ALA A 52 -7.55 -6.58 -2.03
C ALA A 52 -8.59 -7.54 -2.64
N GLY A 53 -9.25 -8.38 -1.81
CA GLY A 53 -10.20 -9.40 -2.26
C GLY A 53 -9.55 -10.56 -3.00
N LEU A 54 -8.26 -10.80 -2.81
CA LEU A 54 -7.52 -11.93 -3.38
C LEU A 54 -7.73 -13.22 -2.58
N SER A 55 -8.02 -13.10 -1.28
CA SER A 55 -8.37 -14.24 -0.42
C SER A 55 -9.87 -14.24 -0.18
N LYS A 56 -10.53 -15.39 -0.40
CA LYS A 56 -12.00 -15.53 -0.28
C LYS A 56 -12.46 -16.21 1.02
N HIS A 57 -11.58 -16.99 1.66
CA HIS A 57 -11.93 -17.80 2.83
C HIS A 57 -11.45 -17.12 4.11
N TYR A 58 -12.20 -16.12 4.59
CA TYR A 58 -11.98 -15.44 5.86
C TYR A 58 -13.31 -15.22 6.57
N GLU A 59 -13.29 -15.11 7.89
CA GLU A 59 -14.41 -14.69 8.71
C GLU A 59 -14.46 -13.16 8.80
N GLY A 60 -15.65 -12.61 9.01
CA GLY A 60 -15.87 -11.17 9.08
C GLY A 60 -16.22 -10.54 7.75
N ASP A 61 -16.25 -9.21 7.72
CA ASP A 61 -16.69 -8.43 6.56
C ASP A 61 -15.74 -7.29 6.25
N ILE A 62 -15.58 -7.02 4.95
CA ILE A 62 -14.86 -5.87 4.41
C ILE A 62 -15.80 -5.08 3.52
N PHE A 63 -15.85 -3.79 3.74
CA PHE A 63 -16.61 -2.85 2.91
C PHE A 63 -15.65 -1.93 2.18
N LEU A 64 -15.90 -1.73 0.90
CA LEU A 64 -15.33 -0.66 0.08
C LEU A 64 -16.41 0.41 -0.06
N GLU A 65 -16.18 1.56 0.60
CA GLU A 65 -17.25 2.53 0.81
C GLU A 65 -18.44 1.83 1.48
N ASP A 66 -19.60 1.78 0.80
CA ASP A 66 -20.84 1.20 1.34
C ASP A 66 -21.12 -0.25 0.86
N LYS A 67 -20.22 -0.85 0.04
CA LYS A 67 -20.42 -2.18 -0.54
C LYS A 67 -19.54 -3.23 0.11
N ASN A 68 -20.12 -4.36 0.52
CA ASN A 68 -19.31 -5.51 0.93
C ASN A 68 -18.45 -5.99 -0.24
N ILE A 69 -17.16 -6.21 -0.01
CA ILE A 69 -16.21 -6.61 -1.06
C ILE A 69 -16.59 -7.95 -1.73
N LYS A 70 -17.34 -8.80 -1.04
CA LYS A 70 -17.85 -10.07 -1.56
C LYS A 70 -18.87 -9.86 -2.69
N ASP A 71 -19.58 -8.71 -2.68
CA ASP A 71 -20.60 -8.33 -3.65
C ASP A 71 -20.05 -7.44 -4.78
N VAL A 72 -18.80 -7.01 -4.66
CA VAL A 72 -18.11 -6.17 -5.66
C VAL A 72 -17.53 -7.07 -6.74
N SER A 73 -17.86 -6.81 -8.02
CA SER A 73 -17.33 -7.54 -9.16
C SER A 73 -15.80 -7.43 -9.25
N LEU A 74 -15.15 -8.41 -9.90
CA LEU A 74 -13.69 -8.37 -10.11
C LEU A 74 -13.24 -7.11 -10.84
N GLN A 75 -14.01 -6.68 -11.86
CA GLN A 75 -13.70 -5.48 -12.63
C GLN A 75 -13.83 -4.22 -11.77
N GLU A 76 -14.95 -4.05 -11.05
CA GLU A 76 -15.16 -2.92 -10.15
C GLU A 76 -14.09 -2.84 -9.06
N ARG A 77 -13.72 -3.97 -8.47
CA ARG A 77 -12.65 -4.07 -7.48
C ARG A 77 -11.29 -3.68 -8.08
N ALA A 78 -10.98 -4.17 -9.29
CA ALA A 78 -9.75 -3.81 -9.99
C ALA A 78 -9.69 -2.32 -10.35
N GLN A 79 -10.82 -1.63 -10.51
CA GLN A 79 -10.89 -0.18 -10.70
C GLN A 79 -10.69 0.60 -9.39
N ARG A 80 -11.25 0.10 -8.28
CA ARG A 80 -11.27 0.82 -7.00
C ARG A 80 -10.05 0.58 -6.12
N ILE A 81 -9.34 -0.57 -6.29
CA ILE A 81 -8.18 -0.93 -5.49
C ILE A 81 -6.94 -1.01 -6.37
N SER A 82 -5.88 -0.32 -5.98
CA SER A 82 -4.54 -0.48 -6.54
C SER A 82 -3.66 -1.23 -5.55
N TYR A 83 -3.19 -2.42 -5.91
CA TYR A 83 -2.37 -3.25 -5.04
C TYR A 83 -1.02 -3.57 -5.66
N VAL A 84 0.06 -3.18 -4.98
CA VAL A 84 1.44 -3.55 -5.29
C VAL A 84 1.92 -4.55 -4.25
N GLN A 85 2.14 -5.79 -4.69
CA GLN A 85 2.60 -6.89 -3.84
C GLN A 85 4.12 -6.89 -3.69
N GLN A 86 4.62 -7.42 -2.57
CA GLN A 86 6.05 -7.62 -2.30
C GLN A 86 6.71 -8.61 -3.29
N THR A 87 5.98 -9.62 -3.76
CA THR A 87 6.50 -10.61 -4.71
C THR A 87 6.94 -9.92 -5.99
N LYS A 88 8.10 -10.35 -6.52
CA LYS A 88 8.65 -9.86 -7.79
C LYS A 88 7.54 -9.86 -8.84
N LEU A 89 7.01 -8.68 -9.12
CA LEU A 89 6.15 -8.50 -10.27
C LEU A 89 6.88 -9.07 -11.47
N TYR A 90 6.22 -9.92 -12.24
CA TYR A 90 6.72 -10.25 -13.59
C TYR A 90 6.70 -8.94 -14.39
N ILE A 91 7.87 -8.36 -14.54
CA ILE A 91 8.06 -7.13 -15.32
C ILE A 91 8.35 -7.58 -16.75
N PRO A 92 7.48 -7.24 -17.71
CA PRO A 92 7.72 -7.54 -19.11
C PRO A 92 8.95 -6.78 -19.59
N LYS A 93 10.06 -7.48 -19.81
CA LYS A 93 11.36 -6.86 -20.08
C LYS A 93 11.37 -5.93 -21.30
N TYR A 94 10.54 -6.22 -22.28
CA TYR A 94 10.46 -5.52 -23.57
C TYR A 94 9.34 -4.48 -23.65
N TYR A 95 8.68 -4.18 -22.55
CA TYR A 95 7.74 -3.05 -22.49
C TYR A 95 8.53 -1.75 -22.32
N SER A 96 8.11 -0.71 -23.05
CA SER A 96 8.51 0.65 -22.70
C SER A 96 7.92 1.05 -21.36
N VAL A 97 8.47 2.08 -20.72
CA VAL A 97 7.88 2.65 -19.49
C VAL A 97 6.44 3.08 -19.76
N GLU A 98 6.17 3.70 -20.90
CA GLU A 98 4.84 4.12 -21.32
C GLU A 98 3.86 2.93 -21.38
N ASP A 99 4.22 1.87 -22.10
CA ASP A 99 3.38 0.67 -22.24
C ASP A 99 3.12 0.00 -20.89
N PHE A 100 4.13 -0.03 -20.03
CA PHE A 100 3.99 -0.62 -18.71
C PHE A 100 3.09 0.20 -17.78
N VAL A 101 3.23 1.51 -17.79
CA VAL A 101 2.47 2.39 -16.90
C VAL A 101 1.01 2.45 -17.33
N ILE A 102 0.72 2.56 -18.65
CA ILE A 102 -0.65 2.63 -19.15
C ILE A 102 -1.46 1.35 -18.84
N GLU A 103 -0.79 0.19 -18.69
CA GLU A 103 -1.45 -1.06 -18.26
C GLU A 103 -2.16 -0.92 -16.89
N GLY A 104 -1.80 0.06 -16.07
CA GLY A 104 -2.56 0.40 -14.86
C GLY A 104 -4.01 0.80 -15.15
N ARG A 105 -4.30 1.29 -16.36
CA ARG A 105 -5.65 1.65 -16.83
C ARG A 105 -6.44 0.49 -17.43
N ARG A 106 -5.84 -0.70 -17.51
CA ARG A 106 -6.48 -1.89 -18.10
C ARG A 106 -7.87 -2.21 -17.53
N PRO A 107 -8.17 -2.06 -16.22
CA PRO A 107 -9.51 -2.29 -15.69
C PRO A 107 -10.58 -1.35 -16.27
N PHE A 108 -10.20 -0.22 -16.86
CA PHE A 108 -11.08 0.77 -17.47
C PHE A 108 -11.13 0.66 -19.00
N SER A 109 -10.20 -0.10 -19.58
CA SER A 109 -10.11 -0.28 -21.03
C SER A 109 -11.29 -1.11 -21.56
N ARG A 110 -11.72 -0.81 -22.78
CA ARG A 110 -12.73 -1.59 -23.49
C ARG A 110 -12.04 -2.39 -24.58
N LEU A 111 -12.13 -3.71 -24.54
CA LEU A 111 -11.43 -4.62 -25.47
C LEU A 111 -9.91 -4.39 -25.57
N GLY A 112 -9.29 -3.88 -24.50
CA GLY A 112 -7.85 -3.59 -24.48
C GLY A 112 -7.45 -2.22 -25.07
N PHE A 113 -8.39 -1.41 -25.55
CA PHE A 113 -8.11 -0.07 -26.07
C PHE A 113 -8.20 0.98 -24.97
N TYR A 114 -7.20 1.86 -24.90
CA TYR A 114 -7.16 3.01 -24.01
C TYR A 114 -7.78 4.22 -24.69
N ARG A 115 -8.39 5.11 -23.90
CA ARG A 115 -9.00 6.34 -24.37
C ARG A 115 -7.99 7.50 -24.36
N LYS A 116 -8.32 8.58 -25.03
CA LYS A 116 -7.50 9.80 -25.02
C LYS A 116 -7.23 10.31 -23.59
N ASP A 117 -8.24 10.26 -22.72
CA ASP A 117 -8.11 10.67 -21.32
C ASP A 117 -7.12 9.79 -20.54
N ASP A 118 -6.98 8.50 -20.88
CA ASP A 118 -6.01 7.61 -20.26
C ASP A 118 -4.56 8.02 -20.63
N TYR A 119 -4.35 8.51 -21.86
CA TYR A 119 -3.04 9.02 -22.29
C TYR A 119 -2.73 10.38 -21.67
N THR A 120 -3.72 11.26 -21.49
CA THR A 120 -3.55 12.52 -20.74
C THR A 120 -3.13 12.23 -19.29
N LEU A 121 -3.79 11.27 -18.65
CA LEU A 121 -3.44 10.84 -17.30
C LEU A 121 -2.05 10.18 -17.24
N LEU A 122 -1.67 9.45 -18.30
CA LEU A 122 -0.32 8.87 -18.43
C LEU A 122 0.75 9.98 -18.45
N ASP A 123 0.56 11.03 -19.25
CA ASP A 123 1.49 12.16 -19.32
C ASP A 123 1.65 12.84 -17.95
N GLU A 124 0.55 13.05 -17.23
CA GLU A 124 0.57 13.59 -15.88
C GLU A 124 1.34 12.69 -14.90
N VAL A 125 1.09 11.38 -14.93
CA VAL A 125 1.71 10.43 -14.01
C VAL A 125 3.19 10.23 -14.31
N LEU A 126 3.59 10.18 -15.57
CA LEU A 126 5.01 10.11 -15.96
C LEU A 126 5.77 11.35 -15.46
N SER A 127 5.19 12.55 -15.62
CA SER A 127 5.77 13.78 -15.09
C SER A 127 5.85 13.76 -13.55
N PHE A 128 4.80 13.29 -12.91
CA PHE A 128 4.68 13.21 -11.45
C PHE A 128 5.69 12.26 -10.79
N CYS A 129 6.08 11.19 -11.51
CA CYS A 129 7.05 10.19 -11.07
C CYS A 129 8.46 10.40 -11.63
N ASP A 130 8.76 11.55 -12.27
CA ASP A 130 10.03 11.86 -12.91
C ASP A 130 10.47 10.77 -13.92
N LEU A 131 9.52 10.36 -14.79
CA LEU A 131 9.71 9.31 -15.79
C LEU A 131 9.63 9.79 -17.23
N ASN A 132 9.47 11.11 -17.49
CA ASN A 132 9.32 11.65 -18.84
C ASN A 132 10.51 11.28 -19.75
N ASP A 133 11.73 11.42 -19.26
CA ASP A 133 12.96 11.12 -20.00
C ASP A 133 13.16 9.63 -20.28
N PHE A 134 12.40 8.79 -19.56
CA PHE A 134 12.45 7.32 -19.68
C PHE A 134 11.26 6.75 -20.45
N ARG A 135 10.36 7.58 -20.95
CA ARG A 135 9.08 7.17 -21.53
C ARG A 135 9.18 6.02 -22.51
N GLN A 136 10.13 6.10 -23.45
CA GLN A 136 10.35 5.09 -24.51
C GLN A 136 11.42 4.06 -24.14
N LYS A 137 12.06 4.19 -22.99
CA LYS A 137 13.09 3.27 -22.51
C LYS A 137 12.47 1.92 -22.14
N LEU A 138 13.12 0.82 -22.50
CA LEU A 138 12.65 -0.50 -22.12
C LEU A 138 12.91 -0.76 -20.63
N LEU A 139 12.01 -1.48 -19.98
CA LEU A 139 12.13 -1.78 -18.55
C LEU A 139 13.39 -2.60 -18.21
N CYS A 140 13.89 -3.41 -19.15
CA CYS A 140 15.15 -4.15 -18.96
C CYS A 140 16.40 -3.26 -18.97
N GLU A 141 16.30 -2.02 -19.44
CA GLU A 141 17.39 -1.05 -19.50
C GLU A 141 17.38 -0.10 -18.29
N MET A 142 16.35 -0.19 -17.44
CA MET A 142 16.19 0.69 -16.28
C MET A 142 16.98 0.18 -15.08
N SER A 143 17.48 1.12 -14.28
CA SER A 143 17.99 0.82 -12.94
C SER A 143 16.88 0.32 -12.01
N GLY A 144 17.25 -0.32 -10.90
CA GLY A 144 16.27 -0.79 -9.91
C GLY A 144 15.35 0.34 -9.39
N GLY A 145 15.91 1.51 -9.09
CA GLY A 145 15.12 2.67 -8.62
C GLY A 145 14.18 3.23 -9.68
N GLU A 146 14.63 3.33 -10.94
CA GLU A 146 13.78 3.73 -12.07
C GLU A 146 12.63 2.74 -12.29
N THR A 147 12.92 1.44 -12.23
CA THR A 147 11.91 0.38 -12.35
C THR A 147 10.87 0.48 -11.23
N GLN A 148 11.28 0.76 -10.01
CA GLN A 148 10.35 0.93 -8.88
C GLN A 148 9.47 2.17 -9.04
N ARG A 149 10.01 3.28 -9.58
CA ARG A 149 9.19 4.46 -9.93
C ARG A 149 8.17 4.12 -11.02
N ALA A 150 8.53 3.30 -12.01
CA ALA A 150 7.59 2.84 -13.03
C ALA A 150 6.47 1.95 -12.44
N ILE A 151 6.81 1.06 -11.49
CA ILE A 151 5.82 0.25 -10.76
C ILE A 151 4.85 1.15 -9.97
N LEU A 152 5.38 2.16 -9.29
CA LEU A 152 4.57 3.13 -8.54
C LEU A 152 3.69 3.95 -9.50
N ALA A 153 4.23 4.42 -10.61
CA ALA A 153 3.48 5.14 -11.65
C ALA A 153 2.31 4.29 -12.19
N ARG A 154 2.57 3.00 -12.49
CA ARG A 154 1.53 2.06 -12.90
C ARG A 154 0.44 1.86 -11.84
N ALA A 155 0.79 1.89 -10.56
CA ALA A 155 -0.19 1.81 -9.48
C ALA A 155 -1.02 3.09 -9.39
N ILE A 156 -0.40 4.26 -9.55
CA ILE A 156 -1.02 5.59 -9.38
C ILE A 156 -1.93 5.94 -10.54
N ILE A 157 -1.55 5.62 -11.79
CA ILE A 157 -2.36 5.92 -12.98
C ILE A 157 -3.77 5.29 -12.91
N LYS A 158 -3.94 4.27 -12.09
CA LYS A 158 -5.25 3.68 -11.84
C LYS A 158 -6.26 4.70 -11.30
N ASN A 159 -5.80 5.69 -10.55
CA ASN A 159 -6.66 6.69 -9.89
C ASN A 159 -7.69 6.02 -8.96
N ALA A 160 -7.20 5.13 -8.10
CA ALA A 160 -8.00 4.28 -7.22
C ALA A 160 -8.35 5.01 -5.92
N GLY A 161 -9.49 4.66 -5.30
CA GLY A 161 -9.84 5.14 -3.97
C GLY A 161 -9.01 4.48 -2.85
N LEU A 162 -8.50 3.27 -3.07
CA LEU A 162 -7.69 2.53 -2.10
C LEU A 162 -6.39 2.05 -2.73
N TYR A 163 -5.26 2.46 -2.15
CA TYR A 163 -3.94 1.98 -2.53
C TYR A 163 -3.39 1.07 -1.43
N LEU A 164 -2.91 -0.09 -1.84
CA LEU A 164 -2.29 -1.09 -0.98
C LEU A 164 -0.85 -1.31 -1.45
N PHE A 165 0.12 -1.08 -0.58
CA PHE A 165 1.52 -1.29 -0.87
C PHE A 165 2.13 -2.26 0.14
N ASP A 166 2.57 -3.42 -0.34
CA ASP A 166 3.20 -4.43 0.50
C ASP A 166 4.71 -4.34 0.41
N GLU A 167 5.33 -3.74 1.43
CA GLU A 167 6.77 -3.50 1.56
C GLU A 167 7.40 -2.77 0.34
N PRO A 168 6.83 -1.66 -0.12
CA PRO A 168 7.30 -0.97 -1.33
C PRO A 168 8.73 -0.43 -1.20
N CYS A 169 9.20 -0.27 0.03
CA CYS A 169 10.51 0.30 0.35
C CYS A 169 11.53 -0.73 0.84
N SER A 170 11.20 -2.05 0.85
CA SER A 170 12.10 -3.09 1.34
C SER A 170 13.33 -3.21 0.43
N ALA A 171 14.52 -3.27 1.03
CA ALA A 171 15.82 -3.37 0.35
C ALA A 171 16.14 -2.20 -0.62
N MET A 172 15.49 -1.05 -0.45
CA MET A 172 15.70 0.15 -1.26
C MET A 172 16.59 1.16 -0.52
N ASP A 173 17.29 1.99 -1.30
CA ASP A 173 18.06 3.10 -0.74
C ASP A 173 17.17 4.18 -0.09
N ILE A 174 17.76 5.01 0.76
CA ILE A 174 17.09 6.09 1.49
C ILE A 174 16.43 7.08 0.53
N LYS A 175 17.03 7.31 -0.64
CA LYS A 175 16.49 8.23 -1.66
C LYS A 175 15.14 7.71 -2.18
N TYR A 176 15.08 6.43 -2.57
CA TYR A 176 13.84 5.83 -3.06
C TYR A 176 12.74 5.83 -2.00
N GLN A 177 13.08 5.50 -0.73
CA GLN A 177 12.11 5.55 0.36
C GLN A 177 11.49 6.94 0.50
N LYS A 178 12.33 7.99 0.42
CA LYS A 178 11.87 9.38 0.45
C LYS A 178 10.98 9.71 -0.75
N ASP A 179 11.40 9.34 -1.95
CA ASP A 179 10.64 9.58 -3.21
C ASP A 179 9.27 8.90 -3.14
N PHE A 180 9.19 7.65 -2.68
CA PHE A 180 7.92 6.92 -2.50
C PHE A 180 6.94 7.70 -1.62
N PHE A 181 7.36 8.13 -0.43
CA PHE A 181 6.47 8.85 0.48
C PHE A 181 6.12 10.26 -0.01
N GLN A 182 7.02 10.95 -0.69
CA GLN A 182 6.70 12.23 -1.33
C GLN A 182 5.62 12.07 -2.41
N ILE A 183 5.73 11.02 -3.21
CA ILE A 183 4.72 10.70 -4.23
C ILE A 183 3.40 10.31 -3.55
N ALA A 184 3.43 9.45 -2.52
CA ALA A 184 2.23 9.05 -1.78
C ALA A 184 1.49 10.25 -1.15
N GLN A 185 2.23 11.21 -0.56
CA GLN A 185 1.64 12.46 -0.04
C GLN A 185 0.97 13.28 -1.13
N LYS A 186 1.63 13.48 -2.26
CA LYS A 186 1.06 14.21 -3.40
C LYS A 186 -0.18 13.52 -3.98
N VAL A 187 -0.21 12.17 -4.01
CA VAL A 187 -1.38 11.39 -4.49
C VAL A 187 -2.60 11.68 -3.62
N LYS A 188 -2.46 11.57 -2.29
CA LYS A 188 -3.58 11.80 -1.37
C LYS A 188 -4.10 13.24 -1.36
N GLU A 189 -3.28 14.21 -1.79
CA GLU A 189 -3.68 15.62 -1.93
C GLU A 189 -4.49 15.87 -3.21
N ARG A 190 -4.25 15.06 -4.26
CA ARG A 190 -4.89 15.22 -5.58
C ARG A 190 -6.16 14.39 -5.75
N VAL A 191 -6.22 13.24 -5.09
CA VAL A 191 -7.29 12.24 -5.28
C VAL A 191 -7.86 11.86 -3.93
N PRO A 192 -9.20 11.86 -3.76
CA PRO A 192 -9.84 11.28 -2.58
C PRO A 192 -9.47 9.80 -2.49
N CYS A 193 -8.50 9.45 -1.65
CA CYS A 193 -8.02 8.08 -1.51
C CYS A 193 -7.45 7.82 -0.12
N SER A 194 -7.32 6.55 0.19
CA SER A 194 -6.58 6.06 1.36
C SER A 194 -5.44 5.16 0.91
N ILE A 195 -4.31 5.22 1.63
CA ILE A 195 -3.10 4.46 1.34
C ILE A 195 -2.77 3.59 2.54
N LEU A 196 -2.75 2.26 2.37
CA LEU A 196 -2.23 1.31 3.35
C LEU A 196 -0.87 0.82 2.88
N VAL A 197 0.14 0.96 3.72
CA VAL A 197 1.50 0.56 3.39
C VAL A 197 2.12 -0.27 4.51
N THR A 198 2.62 -1.48 4.19
CA THR A 198 3.40 -2.25 5.15
C THR A 198 4.83 -1.74 5.19
N ILE A 199 5.35 -1.53 6.38
CA ILE A 199 6.67 -0.94 6.61
C ILE A 199 7.37 -1.72 7.71
N HIS A 200 8.70 -1.90 7.59
CA HIS A 200 9.52 -2.51 8.66
C HIS A 200 10.21 -1.46 9.53
N ASP A 201 10.60 -0.35 8.94
CA ASP A 201 11.27 0.74 9.64
C ASP A 201 10.26 1.59 10.41
N ILE A 202 10.36 1.55 11.75
CA ILE A 202 9.47 2.26 12.67
C ILE A 202 9.59 3.78 12.46
N ASN A 203 10.82 4.29 12.34
CA ASN A 203 11.07 5.72 12.20
C ASN A 203 10.54 6.25 10.87
N LEU A 204 10.70 5.46 9.80
CA LEU A 204 10.15 5.77 8.48
C LEU A 204 8.62 5.86 8.54
N ALA A 205 7.96 4.92 9.23
CA ALA A 205 6.51 4.90 9.40
C ALA A 205 6.01 6.12 10.20
N ILE A 206 6.61 6.41 11.34
CA ILE A 206 6.22 7.55 12.20
C ILE A 206 6.39 8.88 11.48
N LYS A 207 7.44 9.00 10.66
CA LYS A 207 7.73 10.24 9.93
C LYS A 207 6.74 10.51 8.80
N ASN A 208 6.25 9.46 8.14
CA ASN A 208 5.58 9.60 6.84
C ASN A 208 4.11 9.16 6.84
N CYS A 209 3.66 8.41 7.85
CA CYS A 209 2.27 7.98 7.97
C CYS A 209 1.48 8.89 8.92
N ASP A 210 0.20 9.03 8.66
CA ASP A 210 -0.72 9.75 9.54
C ASP A 210 -1.12 8.88 10.74
N ARG A 211 -1.29 7.57 10.50
CA ARG A 211 -1.76 6.58 11.47
C ARG A 211 -0.98 5.27 11.33
N ILE A 212 -0.89 4.52 12.41
CA ILE A 212 -0.23 3.22 12.47
C ILE A 212 -1.21 2.16 12.97
N LEU A 213 -1.23 1.03 12.25
CA LEU A 213 -1.77 -0.24 12.72
C LEU A 213 -0.58 -1.12 13.12
N LEU A 214 -0.37 -1.30 14.42
CA LEU A 214 0.72 -2.14 14.92
C LEU A 214 0.23 -3.56 15.14
N PHE A 215 0.82 -4.51 14.42
CA PHE A 215 0.47 -5.92 14.47
C PHE A 215 1.36 -6.71 15.42
N HIS A 216 0.72 -7.55 16.22
CA HIS A 216 1.37 -8.54 17.05
C HIS A 216 0.52 -9.81 17.10
N ASP A 217 1.10 -10.96 16.78
CA ASP A 217 0.45 -12.29 16.80
C ASP A 217 -0.93 -12.32 16.14
N GLY A 218 -1.02 -11.73 14.94
CA GLY A 218 -2.26 -11.72 14.15
C GLY A 218 -3.35 -10.81 14.69
N ARG A 219 -3.03 -9.89 15.61
CA ARG A 219 -3.95 -8.91 16.18
C ARG A 219 -3.42 -7.50 16.01
N ILE A 220 -4.30 -6.51 16.02
CA ILE A 220 -3.92 -5.11 16.14
C ILE A 220 -3.68 -4.82 17.62
N LEU A 221 -2.45 -4.48 17.97
CA LEU A 221 -2.04 -4.07 19.31
C LEU A 221 -2.25 -2.57 19.53
N TYR A 222 -2.00 -1.76 18.48
CA TYR A 222 -2.19 -0.32 18.49
C TYR A 222 -2.83 0.12 17.18
N ASP A 223 -3.77 1.04 17.27
CA ASP A 223 -4.44 1.70 16.17
C ASP A 223 -4.64 3.17 16.52
N GLY A 224 -3.79 4.05 15.98
CA GLY A 224 -3.81 5.45 16.35
C GLY A 224 -2.81 6.31 15.56
N ALA A 225 -2.74 7.61 15.89
CA ALA A 225 -1.86 8.55 15.23
C ALA A 225 -0.40 8.09 15.30
N ALA A 226 0.32 8.19 14.18
CA ALA A 226 1.70 7.70 14.09
C ALA A 226 2.64 8.33 15.13
N LYS A 227 2.41 9.60 15.46
CA LYS A 227 3.22 10.36 16.43
C LYS A 227 2.95 10.02 17.90
N GLU A 228 1.85 9.32 18.18
CA GLU A 228 1.42 8.98 19.55
C GLU A 228 1.79 7.54 19.95
N ILE A 229 2.39 6.76 19.03
CA ILE A 229 2.80 5.40 19.33
C ILE A 229 3.86 5.39 20.43
N SER A 230 3.68 4.53 21.44
CA SER A 230 4.61 4.48 22.58
C SER A 230 5.73 3.46 22.36
N ALA A 231 6.90 3.73 22.98
CA ALA A 231 8.00 2.75 23.04
C ALA A 231 7.55 1.41 23.66
N ARG A 232 6.61 1.46 24.61
CA ARG A 232 6.05 0.25 25.24
C ARG A 232 5.28 -0.62 24.25
N ASP A 233 4.45 -0.02 23.39
CA ASP A 233 3.69 -0.76 22.38
C ASP A 233 4.64 -1.40 21.37
N LEU A 234 5.65 -0.66 20.93
CA LEU A 234 6.69 -1.15 20.02
C LEU A 234 7.50 -2.28 20.65
N THR A 235 7.97 -2.12 21.90
CA THR A 235 8.67 -3.18 22.64
C THR A 235 7.85 -4.46 22.70
N LYS A 236 6.55 -4.35 22.97
CA LYS A 236 5.65 -5.50 23.02
C LYS A 236 5.50 -6.14 21.64
N ALA A 237 5.30 -5.35 20.59
CA ALA A 237 5.07 -5.87 19.24
C ALA A 237 6.32 -6.54 18.64
N PHE A 238 7.50 -5.94 18.88
CA PHE A 238 8.76 -6.43 18.33
C PHE A 238 9.51 -7.40 19.27
N GLU A 239 9.05 -7.53 20.53
CA GLU A 239 9.70 -8.34 21.60
C GLU A 239 11.19 -8.00 21.78
N THR A 240 11.53 -6.75 21.56
CA THR A 240 12.89 -6.20 21.64
C THR A 240 12.77 -4.87 22.36
N ALA A 241 13.71 -4.56 23.25
CA ALA A 241 13.71 -3.28 23.94
C ALA A 241 13.77 -2.13 22.92
N VAL A 242 12.79 -1.25 22.97
CA VAL A 242 12.72 -0.04 22.14
C VAL A 242 12.77 1.15 23.07
N SER A 243 13.75 2.04 22.87
CA SER A 243 13.89 3.29 23.61
C SER A 243 13.54 4.47 22.72
N ASN A 244 13.06 5.54 23.35
CA ASN A 244 12.77 6.81 22.67
C ASN A 244 13.76 7.86 23.18
N GLU A 245 14.58 8.43 22.30
CA GLU A 245 15.34 9.64 22.63
C GLU A 245 14.46 10.86 22.40
N CYS A 246 14.19 11.55 23.52
CA CYS A 246 13.37 12.74 23.57
C CYS A 246 14.12 13.98 23.06
N ASP A 247 14.17 14.18 21.74
CA ASP A 247 14.42 15.50 21.17
C ASP A 247 13.38 15.76 20.06
N SER A 248 12.39 16.59 20.39
CA SER A 248 11.40 17.24 19.51
C SER A 248 10.71 16.41 18.41
N LYS A 249 11.21 15.21 18.07
CA LYS A 249 10.55 14.22 17.17
C LYS A 249 10.84 12.80 17.71
N PRO A 250 9.81 11.94 17.83
CA PRO A 250 10.03 10.57 18.30
C PRO A 250 10.98 9.83 17.34
N HIS A 251 12.10 9.37 17.85
CA HIS A 251 13.05 8.52 17.15
C HIS A 251 13.30 7.29 18.01
N PHE A 252 13.09 6.10 17.45
CA PHE A 252 13.18 4.84 18.18
C PHE A 252 14.41 4.05 17.76
N TYR A 253 15.12 3.50 18.76
CA TYR A 253 16.24 2.58 18.61
C TYR A 253 15.82 1.18 19.07
N TYR A 254 16.23 0.14 18.34
CA TYR A 254 15.93 -1.27 18.59
C TYR A 254 17.08 -2.18 18.16
#